data_4becc7b711e192844bcce1dca6fa70e7
#
_entry.id   4becc7b711e192844bcce1dca6fa70e7
#
_cell.length_a   1.000
_cell.length_b   1.000
_cell.length_c   1.000
_cell.angle_alpha   90.00
_cell.angle_beta   90.00
_cell.angle_gamma   90.00
#
_symmetry.space_group_name_H-M   'P 1'
#
loop_
_entity.id
_entity.type
_entity.pdbx_description
1 polymer ?
#
loop_
_entity_poly.entity_id
_entity_poly.type
_entity_poly.pdbx_seq_one_letter_code
_entity_poly.pdbx_strand_id
1 'polypeptide(L)'
;MALVAQLGQGRGGLYSYESLENLAGCEIHNTERILPEHQNLQPGNLIRLGPQGYPCFSVVSAEPGRSLVLISADIKTGMPISFFSAPEKGFSIATWQFILEPAAENATRLLVRERLVYTPDLSWVWRLTEPVAFVMERKMLLTIRRLAEAGSRIEEI
;
A
#
# COMPACT_ATOMS: atom_id res chain seq x y z
N MET A 1 -4.92 -11.62 3.47
CA MET A 1 -5.11 -10.67 2.34
C MET A 1 -6.14 -9.58 2.65
N ALA A 2 -7.16 -9.84 3.47
CA ALA A 2 -8.24 -8.87 3.74
C ALA A 2 -7.74 -7.50 4.25
N LEU A 3 -6.79 -7.46 5.18
CA LEU A 3 -6.19 -6.22 5.67
C LEU A 3 -5.45 -5.43 4.57
N VAL A 4 -4.80 -6.14 3.65
CA VAL A 4 -4.10 -5.52 2.51
C VAL A 4 -5.09 -4.95 1.49
N ALA A 5 -6.21 -5.65 1.25
CA ALA A 5 -7.24 -5.20 0.33
C ALA A 5 -7.90 -3.86 0.75
N GLN A 6 -7.89 -3.55 2.02
CA GLN A 6 -8.48 -2.31 2.55
C GLN A 6 -7.47 -1.19 2.84
N LEU A 7 -6.21 -1.32 2.39
CA LEU A 7 -5.22 -0.24 2.51
C LEU A 7 -5.71 1.07 1.86
N GLY A 8 -5.33 2.19 2.45
CA GLY A 8 -5.53 3.53 1.88
C GLY A 8 -6.37 4.47 2.74
N GLN A 9 -6.29 5.75 2.40
CA GLN A 9 -7.10 6.81 3.00
C GLN A 9 -8.58 6.62 2.68
N GLY A 10 -9.44 6.83 3.67
CA GLY A 10 -10.89 6.59 3.56
C GLY A 10 -11.26 5.11 3.51
N ARG A 11 -10.31 4.23 3.81
CA ARG A 11 -10.43 2.77 3.85
C ARG A 11 -9.93 2.25 5.22
N GLY A 12 -9.15 1.19 5.24
CA GLY A 12 -8.58 0.64 6.48
C GLY A 12 -7.36 1.37 7.04
N GLY A 13 -6.92 2.46 6.40
CA GLY A 13 -5.70 3.16 6.73
C GLY A 13 -4.46 2.54 6.11
N LEU A 14 -3.28 2.94 6.56
CA LEU A 14 -2.00 2.39 6.08
C LEU A 14 -1.34 1.44 7.10
N TYR A 15 -1.97 1.24 8.25
CA TYR A 15 -1.46 0.39 9.35
C TYR A 15 -0.09 0.82 9.89
N SER A 16 0.33 2.04 9.57
CA SER A 16 1.61 2.63 9.92
C SER A 16 1.46 3.65 11.08
N TYR A 17 2.25 4.70 11.07
CA TYR A 17 2.23 5.76 12.09
C TYR A 17 1.21 6.85 11.70
N GLU A 18 -0.05 6.66 12.06
CA GLU A 18 -1.16 7.57 11.78
C GLU A 18 -0.85 9.03 12.14
N SER A 19 -0.18 9.25 13.28
CA SER A 19 0.19 10.59 13.72
C SER A 19 1.20 11.29 12.79
N LEU A 20 2.14 10.54 12.22
CA LEU A 20 3.12 11.08 11.28
C LEU A 20 2.49 11.31 9.90
N GLU A 21 1.64 10.41 9.46
CA GLU A 21 0.87 10.53 8.21
C GLU A 21 -0.02 11.76 8.26
N ASN A 22 -0.74 11.96 9.37
CA ASN A 22 -1.65 13.08 9.56
C ASN A 22 -0.90 14.41 9.77
N LEU A 23 0.29 14.38 10.37
CA LEU A 23 1.19 15.54 10.43
C LEU A 23 1.66 15.97 9.03
N ALA A 24 1.84 15.00 8.12
CA ALA A 24 2.16 15.27 6.71
C ALA A 24 0.93 15.69 5.89
N GLY A 25 -0.23 15.88 6.51
CA GLY A 25 -1.45 16.36 5.87
C GLY A 25 -2.34 15.27 5.29
N CYS A 26 -2.09 14.00 5.60
CA CYS A 26 -3.01 12.92 5.29
C CYS A 26 -4.18 12.90 6.29
N GLU A 27 -5.25 12.20 5.93
CA GLU A 27 -6.40 11.93 6.81
C GLU A 27 -6.52 10.42 7.00
N ILE A 28 -5.46 9.80 7.53
CA ILE A 28 -5.40 8.37 7.75
C ILE A 28 -5.99 8.03 9.10
N HIS A 29 -6.87 7.02 9.10
CA HIS A 29 -7.43 6.39 10.30
C HIS A 29 -7.30 4.88 10.18
N ASN A 30 -6.42 4.30 10.99
CA ASN A 30 -6.19 2.86 10.97
C ASN A 30 -7.33 2.11 11.67
N THR A 31 -7.92 1.14 11.00
CA THR A 31 -8.93 0.25 11.59
C THR A 31 -8.34 -1.09 11.97
N GLU A 32 -8.86 -1.69 13.03
CA GLU A 32 -8.50 -3.05 13.43
C GLU A 32 -9.50 -4.10 12.90
N ARG A 33 -10.58 -3.64 12.24
CA ARG A 33 -11.64 -4.50 11.71
C ARG A 33 -11.47 -4.71 10.22
N ILE A 34 -11.94 -5.86 9.73
CA ILE A 34 -12.14 -6.06 8.30
C ILE A 34 -13.37 -5.29 7.86
N LEU A 35 -13.20 -4.50 6.79
CA LEU A 35 -14.25 -3.68 6.17
C LEU A 35 -14.75 -4.40 4.93
N PRO A 36 -15.96 -5.01 4.95
CA PRO A 36 -16.48 -5.81 3.84
C PRO A 36 -16.56 -5.03 2.54
N GLU A 37 -16.88 -3.74 2.61
CA GLU A 37 -17.02 -2.83 1.47
C GLU A 37 -15.73 -2.61 0.69
N HIS A 38 -14.58 -2.94 1.28
CA HIS A 38 -13.26 -2.77 0.66
C HIS A 38 -12.60 -4.08 0.21
N GLN A 39 -13.30 -5.21 0.31
CA GLN A 39 -12.70 -6.52 0.00
C GLN A 39 -12.73 -6.87 -1.49
N ASN A 40 -13.62 -6.27 -2.27
CA ASN A 40 -13.76 -6.58 -3.69
C ASN A 40 -12.98 -5.59 -4.57
N LEU A 41 -11.63 -5.70 -4.54
CA LEU A 41 -10.78 -4.90 -5.41
C LEU A 41 -10.80 -5.43 -6.84
N GLN A 42 -10.93 -4.48 -7.78
CA GLN A 42 -10.88 -4.75 -9.22
C GLN A 42 -9.74 -3.96 -9.87
N PRO A 43 -9.15 -4.44 -10.97
CA PRO A 43 -8.24 -3.65 -11.78
C PRO A 43 -8.86 -2.28 -12.13
N GLY A 44 -8.06 -1.22 -11.98
CA GLY A 44 -8.49 0.16 -12.16
C GLY A 44 -9.03 0.84 -10.89
N ASN A 45 -9.31 0.12 -9.80
CA ASN A 45 -9.67 0.76 -8.54
C ASN A 45 -8.50 1.61 -8.03
N LEU A 46 -8.82 2.76 -7.43
CA LEU A 46 -7.81 3.66 -6.85
C LEU A 46 -7.65 3.43 -5.36
N ILE A 47 -6.39 3.40 -4.93
CA ILE A 47 -5.96 3.40 -3.54
C ILE A 47 -5.21 4.71 -3.30
N ARG A 48 -5.78 5.59 -2.49
CA ARG A 48 -5.18 6.89 -2.15
C ARG A 48 -4.34 6.76 -0.89
N LEU A 49 -3.17 7.41 -0.89
CA LEU A 49 -2.31 7.49 0.29
C LEU A 49 -2.55 8.76 1.11
N GLY A 50 -3.34 9.68 0.58
CA GLY A 50 -3.67 10.95 1.22
C GLY A 50 -4.81 11.67 0.50
N PRO A 51 -5.07 12.95 0.84
CA PRO A 51 -6.09 13.78 0.21
C PRO A 51 -5.85 13.99 -1.28
N GLN A 52 -6.75 14.71 -1.92
CA GLN A 52 -6.58 15.06 -3.34
C GLN A 52 -5.25 15.82 -3.55
N GLY A 53 -4.45 15.37 -4.50
CA GLY A 53 -3.10 15.90 -4.76
C GLY A 53 -1.96 15.08 -4.17
N TYR A 54 -2.28 14.12 -3.30
CA TYR A 54 -1.31 13.15 -2.78
C TYR A 54 -1.14 11.95 -3.71
N PRO A 55 -0.02 11.20 -3.57
CA PRO A 55 0.20 10.01 -4.36
C PRO A 55 -0.96 9.02 -4.23
N CYS A 56 -1.29 8.38 -5.34
CA CYS A 56 -2.28 7.31 -5.38
C CYS A 56 -1.79 6.18 -6.27
N PHE A 57 -2.37 5.02 -6.05
CA PHE A 57 -2.10 3.82 -6.81
C PHE A 57 -3.36 3.33 -7.52
N SER A 58 -3.20 2.78 -8.71
CA SER A 58 -4.22 2.00 -9.39
C SER A 58 -3.95 0.51 -9.18
N VAL A 59 -5.01 -0.24 -8.95
CA VAL A 59 -4.94 -1.71 -8.89
C VAL A 59 -4.68 -2.23 -10.31
N VAL A 60 -3.59 -2.97 -10.47
CA VAL A 60 -3.26 -3.67 -11.73
C VAL A 60 -3.85 -5.07 -11.72
N SER A 61 -3.69 -5.76 -10.60
CA SER A 61 -4.20 -7.12 -10.39
C SER A 61 -4.54 -7.31 -8.93
N ALA A 62 -5.63 -8.01 -8.68
CA ALA A 62 -6.05 -8.43 -7.35
C ALA A 62 -6.54 -9.87 -7.42
N GLU A 63 -5.77 -10.79 -6.85
CA GLU A 63 -6.14 -12.20 -6.69
C GLU A 63 -6.48 -12.43 -5.22
N PRO A 64 -7.77 -12.64 -4.88
CA PRO A 64 -8.20 -12.83 -3.50
C PRO A 64 -7.42 -13.94 -2.79
N GLY A 65 -6.93 -13.66 -1.59
CA GLY A 65 -6.13 -14.63 -0.82
C GLY A 65 -4.70 -14.84 -1.31
N ARG A 66 -4.28 -14.27 -2.43
CA ARG A 66 -2.98 -14.57 -3.04
C ARG A 66 -2.13 -13.34 -3.30
N SER A 67 -2.60 -12.40 -4.10
CA SER A 67 -1.76 -11.25 -4.48
C SER A 67 -2.56 -9.97 -4.73
N LEU A 68 -1.89 -8.84 -4.53
CA LEU A 68 -2.34 -7.51 -4.93
C LEU A 68 -1.16 -6.77 -5.56
N VAL A 69 -1.37 -6.23 -6.75
CA VAL A 69 -0.37 -5.46 -7.49
C VAL A 69 -0.91 -4.07 -7.76
N LEU A 70 -0.16 -3.09 -7.33
CA LEU A 70 -0.47 -1.67 -7.45
C LEU A 70 0.59 -0.97 -8.28
N ILE A 71 0.19 0.05 -9.04
CA ILE A 71 1.09 0.95 -9.77
C ILE A 71 0.68 2.39 -9.50
N SER A 72 1.66 3.29 -9.44
CA SER A 72 1.40 4.73 -9.33
C SER A 72 0.41 5.18 -10.38
N ALA A 73 -0.56 5.97 -9.97
CA ALA A 73 -1.57 6.55 -10.84
C ALA A 73 -1.45 8.08 -10.89
N ASP A 74 -1.84 8.65 -12.01
CA ASP A 74 -1.95 10.10 -12.14
C ASP A 74 -3.02 10.63 -11.17
N ILE A 75 -2.65 11.60 -10.36
CA ILE A 75 -3.49 12.14 -9.28
C ILE A 75 -4.75 12.84 -9.77
N LYS A 76 -4.79 13.27 -11.03
CA LYS A 76 -5.94 13.96 -11.63
C LYS A 76 -6.88 12.99 -12.34
N THR A 77 -6.32 12.06 -13.10
CA THR A 77 -7.10 11.14 -13.95
C THR A 77 -7.35 9.79 -13.30
N GLY A 78 -6.53 9.39 -12.31
CA GLY A 78 -6.55 8.06 -11.72
C GLY A 78 -6.00 6.96 -12.63
N MET A 79 -5.55 7.31 -13.83
CA MET A 79 -5.00 6.33 -14.76
C MET A 79 -3.60 5.90 -14.35
N PRO A 80 -3.24 4.62 -14.57
CA PRO A 80 -1.89 4.15 -14.35
C PRO A 80 -0.87 4.98 -15.11
N ILE A 81 0.21 5.38 -14.44
CA ILE A 81 1.30 6.10 -15.08
C ILE A 81 2.13 5.12 -15.89
N SER A 82 2.44 5.50 -17.13
CA SER A 82 3.27 4.68 -18.04
C SER A 82 4.76 4.98 -17.85
N PHE A 83 5.58 3.94 -17.73
CA PHE A 83 7.04 4.07 -17.77
C PHE A 83 7.57 4.58 -19.11
N PHE A 84 6.82 4.35 -20.20
CA PHE A 84 7.23 4.74 -21.56
C PHE A 84 6.96 6.22 -21.87
N SER A 85 6.19 6.89 -21.04
CA SER A 85 5.82 8.31 -21.21
C SER A 85 6.48 9.19 -20.14
N ALA A 86 7.55 8.71 -19.50
CA ALA A 86 8.21 9.42 -18.42
C ALA A 86 8.86 10.72 -18.94
N PRO A 87 8.57 11.88 -18.34
CA PRO A 87 9.29 13.11 -18.64
C PRO A 87 10.76 13.00 -18.18
N GLU A 88 11.63 13.86 -18.74
CA GLU A 88 13.06 13.85 -18.43
C GLU A 88 13.38 14.30 -16.99
N LYS A 89 12.48 15.02 -16.34
CA LYS A 89 12.66 15.58 -14.99
C LYS A 89 11.38 15.51 -14.18
N GLY A 90 11.55 15.48 -12.86
CA GLY A 90 10.44 15.55 -11.89
C GLY A 90 9.53 14.33 -11.93
N PHE A 91 10.01 13.20 -12.42
CA PHE A 91 9.19 12.00 -12.58
C PHE A 91 9.57 10.93 -11.57
N SER A 92 8.56 10.32 -10.99
CA SER A 92 8.71 9.08 -10.23
C SER A 92 7.50 8.18 -10.42
N ILE A 93 7.74 6.89 -10.44
CA ILE A 93 6.71 5.86 -10.52
C ILE A 93 7.10 4.70 -9.63
N ALA A 94 6.13 4.17 -8.90
CA ALA A 94 6.31 3.01 -8.04
C ALA A 94 5.34 1.89 -8.44
N THR A 95 5.79 0.67 -8.27
CA THR A 95 4.91 -0.50 -8.16
C THR A 95 5.00 -1.03 -6.75
N TRP A 96 3.86 -1.43 -6.19
CA TRP A 96 3.76 -2.00 -4.87
C TRP A 96 3.02 -3.34 -4.95
N GLN A 97 3.70 -4.41 -4.57
CA GLN A 97 3.19 -5.76 -4.71
C GLN A 97 3.13 -6.46 -3.35
N PHE A 98 2.00 -7.02 -3.05
CA PHE A 98 1.75 -7.85 -1.87
C PHE A 98 1.47 -9.28 -2.32
N ILE A 99 2.17 -10.26 -1.76
CA ILE A 99 2.02 -11.67 -2.11
C ILE A 99 1.90 -12.47 -0.82
N LEU A 100 0.93 -13.37 -0.76
CA LEU A 100 0.82 -14.37 0.29
C LEU A 100 1.36 -15.70 -0.20
N GLU A 101 2.31 -16.26 0.55
CA GLU A 101 2.91 -17.56 0.28
C GLU A 101 2.74 -18.50 1.48
N PRO A 102 2.42 -19.77 1.27
CA PRO A 102 2.52 -20.75 2.35
C PRO A 102 3.95 -20.81 2.89
N ALA A 103 4.12 -20.78 4.21
CA ALA A 103 5.44 -20.77 4.85
C ALA A 103 5.76 -22.07 5.59
N ALA A 104 4.77 -22.63 6.31
CA ALA A 104 4.84 -23.88 7.04
C ALA A 104 3.41 -24.38 7.29
N GLU A 105 3.25 -25.49 8.01
CA GLU A 105 1.93 -25.92 8.48
C GLU A 105 1.26 -24.77 9.27
N ASN A 106 0.09 -24.34 8.80
CA ASN A 106 -0.72 -23.25 9.37
C ASN A 106 -0.04 -21.87 9.43
N ALA A 107 0.98 -21.61 8.60
CA ALA A 107 1.63 -20.31 8.52
C ALA A 107 1.64 -19.75 7.09
N THR A 108 1.41 -18.46 6.99
CA THR A 108 1.45 -17.71 5.73
C THR A 108 2.47 -16.59 5.84
N ARG A 109 3.30 -16.43 4.82
CA ARG A 109 4.24 -15.33 4.68
C ARG A 109 3.62 -14.24 3.81
N LEU A 110 3.58 -13.01 4.31
CA LEU A 110 3.32 -11.83 3.49
C LEU A 110 4.64 -11.29 2.96
N LEU A 111 4.82 -11.32 1.65
CA LEU A 111 5.92 -10.68 0.95
C LEU A 111 5.43 -9.34 0.39
N VAL A 112 6.22 -8.29 0.61
CA VAL A 112 6.00 -6.99 0.02
C VAL A 112 7.20 -6.65 -0.86
N ARG A 113 6.92 -6.21 -2.08
CA ARG A 113 7.94 -5.75 -3.03
C ARG A 113 7.54 -4.39 -3.54
N GLU A 114 8.42 -3.43 -3.32
CA GLU A 114 8.31 -2.11 -3.92
C GLU A 114 9.41 -1.93 -4.95
N ARG A 115 9.03 -1.38 -6.10
CA ARG A 115 9.98 -0.91 -7.11
C ARG A 115 9.68 0.54 -7.40
N LEU A 116 10.68 1.37 -7.17
CA LEU A 116 10.64 2.80 -7.44
C LEU A 116 11.58 3.13 -8.58
N VAL A 117 11.08 3.87 -9.56
CA VAL A 117 11.87 4.45 -10.66
C VAL A 117 11.65 5.94 -10.63
N TYR A 118 12.73 6.71 -10.70
CA TYR A 118 12.67 8.17 -10.67
C TYR A 118 13.77 8.78 -11.53
N THR A 119 13.56 10.03 -11.94
CA THR A 119 14.56 10.80 -12.68
C THR A 119 15.69 11.26 -11.76
N PRO A 120 16.93 11.43 -12.27
CA PRO A 120 18.12 11.73 -11.44
C PRO A 120 17.99 12.96 -10.56
N ASP A 121 17.21 13.97 -10.96
CA ASP A 121 16.97 15.19 -10.20
C ASP A 121 16.21 14.96 -8.91
N LEU A 122 15.45 13.84 -8.79
CA LEU A 122 14.75 13.45 -7.58
C LEU A 122 15.56 12.52 -6.66
N SER A 123 16.77 12.13 -7.05
CA SER A 123 17.56 11.15 -6.31
C SER A 123 17.84 11.55 -4.86
N TRP A 124 18.08 12.84 -4.59
CA TRP A 124 18.33 13.34 -3.25
C TRP A 124 17.07 13.26 -2.36
N VAL A 125 15.89 13.52 -2.94
CA VAL A 125 14.60 13.40 -2.22
C VAL A 125 14.42 11.96 -1.76
N TRP A 126 14.56 11.01 -2.68
CA TRP A 126 14.37 9.59 -2.37
C TRP A 126 15.40 9.06 -1.36
N ARG A 127 16.66 9.48 -1.45
CA ARG A 127 17.68 9.13 -0.45
C ARG A 127 17.36 9.63 0.96
N LEU A 128 16.68 10.75 1.09
CA LEU A 128 16.24 11.29 2.40
C LEU A 128 14.97 10.62 2.90
N THR A 129 14.06 10.27 2.01
CA THR A 129 12.76 9.69 2.39
C THR A 129 12.81 8.16 2.57
N GLU A 130 13.75 7.47 1.95
CA GLU A 130 13.90 6.01 2.03
C GLU A 130 13.94 5.46 3.48
N PRO A 131 14.74 6.02 4.42
CA PRO A 131 14.73 5.56 5.80
C PRO A 131 13.37 5.71 6.49
N VAL A 132 12.65 6.80 6.18
CA VAL A 132 11.31 7.06 6.72
C VAL A 132 10.32 6.05 6.15
N ALA A 133 10.34 5.84 4.84
CA ALA A 133 9.51 4.85 4.17
C ALA A 133 9.73 3.45 4.74
N PHE A 134 10.99 3.04 4.95
CA PHE A 134 11.33 1.76 5.57
C PHE A 134 10.73 1.60 6.97
N VAL A 135 10.84 2.64 7.83
CA VAL A 135 10.29 2.60 9.19
C VAL A 135 8.77 2.49 9.16
N MET A 136 8.11 3.22 8.26
CA MET A 136 6.66 3.21 8.11
C MET A 136 6.17 1.86 7.55
N GLU A 137 6.82 1.32 6.53
CA GLU A 137 6.50 0.01 5.96
C GLU A 137 6.71 -1.11 6.99
N ARG A 138 7.82 -1.07 7.73
CA ARG A 138 8.05 -2.01 8.83
C ARG A 138 6.92 -1.97 9.86
N LYS A 139 6.46 -0.79 10.24
CA LYS A 139 5.33 -0.64 11.17
C LYS A 139 4.04 -1.21 10.59
N MET A 140 3.75 -0.93 9.32
CA MET A 140 2.61 -1.48 8.58
C MET A 140 2.62 -3.01 8.64
N LEU A 141 3.73 -3.64 8.27
CA LEU A 141 3.87 -5.11 8.26
C LEU A 141 3.68 -5.73 9.65
N LEU A 142 4.25 -5.13 10.68
CA LEU A 142 4.08 -5.59 12.06
C LEU A 142 2.64 -5.44 12.55
N THR A 143 1.95 -4.37 12.15
CA THR A 143 0.55 -4.16 12.50
C THR A 143 -0.36 -5.16 11.79
N ILE A 144 -0.15 -5.36 10.48
CA ILE A 144 -0.91 -6.36 9.70
C ILE A 144 -0.71 -7.76 10.28
N ARG A 145 0.52 -8.13 10.64
CA ARG A 145 0.81 -9.40 11.29
C ARG A 145 0.03 -9.55 12.61
N ARG A 146 0.11 -8.57 13.50
CA ARG A 146 -0.59 -8.58 14.79
C ARG A 146 -2.11 -8.76 14.61
N LEU A 147 -2.70 -8.03 13.67
CA LEU A 147 -4.14 -8.10 13.41
C LEU A 147 -4.56 -9.43 12.78
N ALA A 148 -3.76 -9.98 11.86
CA ALA A 148 -4.02 -11.28 11.25
C ALA A 148 -3.96 -12.41 12.29
N GLU A 149 -2.94 -12.40 13.18
CA GLU A 149 -2.81 -13.40 14.26
C GLU A 149 -3.90 -13.27 15.33
N ALA A 150 -4.43 -12.06 15.56
CA ALA A 150 -5.56 -11.86 16.47
C ALA A 150 -6.89 -12.34 15.87
N GLY A 151 -7.10 -12.13 14.57
CA GLY A 151 -8.30 -12.58 13.87
C GLY A 151 -8.42 -14.10 13.80
N SER A 152 -7.32 -14.80 13.52
CA SER A 152 -7.33 -16.27 13.45
C SER A 152 -7.67 -16.93 14.78
N ARG A 153 -7.34 -16.32 15.93
CA ARG A 153 -7.72 -16.85 17.25
C ARG A 153 -9.21 -16.77 17.57
N ILE A 154 -9.94 -15.87 16.92
CA ILE A 154 -11.39 -15.71 17.14
C ILE A 154 -12.18 -16.73 16.34
N GLU A 155 -11.65 -17.20 15.19
CA GLU A 155 -12.28 -18.23 14.36
C GLU A 155 -12.09 -19.66 14.91
N GLU A 156 -11.19 -19.87 15.86
CA GLU A 156 -10.92 -21.18 16.50
C GLU A 156 -11.75 -21.45 17.78
N ILE A 157 -12.62 -20.51 18.20
CA ILE A 157 -13.51 -20.63 19.38
C ILE A 157 -14.94 -20.88 18.94
#